data_94d978c1425b71cb36623a25c13089c4
#
_entry.id   94d978c1425b71cb36623a25c13089c4
#
_cell.length_a   1.000
_cell.length_b   1.000
_cell.length_c   1.000
_cell.angle_alpha   90.00
_cell.angle_beta   90.00
_cell.angle_gamma   90.00
#
_symmetry.space_group_name_H-M   'P 1'
#
loop_
_entity.id
_entity.type
_entity.pdbx_description
1 polymer ?
#
loop_
_entity_poly.entity_id
_entity_poly.type
_entity_poly.pdbx_seq_one_letter_code
_entity_poly.pdbx_strand_id
1 'polypeptide(L)' 'MRIIRLKEVINSTGLARSTIYKYIGEGTFPKPVSLGDRCVGWVDSEVHDWILARIEERDLAEGTATRPVGHLSVVS' A
#
# COMPACT_ATOMS: atom_id res chain seq x y z
N MET A 1 1.23 -16.61 6.22
CA MET A 1 1.56 -15.73 5.08
C MET A 1 0.53 -15.90 3.98
N ARG A 2 0.14 -14.83 3.37
CA ARG A 2 -0.89 -14.86 2.35
C ARG A 2 -0.39 -14.15 1.10
N ILE A 3 -0.69 -14.73 -0.06
CA ILE A 3 -0.35 -14.13 -1.35
C ILE A 3 -1.64 -13.58 -1.95
N ILE A 4 -1.60 -12.33 -2.42
CA ILE A 4 -2.76 -11.71 -3.05
C ILE A 4 -2.41 -11.35 -4.48
N ARG A 5 -3.45 -11.24 -5.29
CA ARG A 5 -3.28 -10.95 -6.71
C ARG A 5 -3.46 -9.45 -6.96
N LEU A 6 -3.12 -9.03 -8.17
CA LEU A 6 -3.16 -7.62 -8.53
C LEU A 6 -4.50 -6.97 -8.22
N LYS A 7 -5.59 -7.67 -8.49
CA LYS A 7 -6.91 -7.12 -8.23
C LYS A 7 -7.08 -6.76 -6.76
N GLU A 8 -6.60 -7.61 -5.86
CA GLU A 8 -6.67 -7.32 -4.44
C GLU A 8 -5.75 -6.19 -4.04
N VAL A 9 -4.58 -6.10 -4.67
CA VAL A 9 -3.66 -5.00 -4.41
C VAL A 9 -4.32 -3.68 -4.80
N ILE A 10 -4.97 -3.65 -5.95
CA ILE A 10 -5.68 -2.46 -6.40
C ILE A 10 -6.78 -2.10 -5.40
N ASN A 11 -7.56 -3.08 -4.98
CA ASN A 11 -8.64 -2.84 -4.03
C ASN A 11 -8.13 -2.34 -2.69
N SER A 12 -7.00 -2.87 -2.23
CA SER A 12 -6.45 -2.51 -0.93
C SER A 12 -5.81 -1.14 -0.92
N THR A 13 -5.19 -0.75 -2.02
CA THR A 13 -4.44 0.50 -2.07
C THR A 13 -5.23 1.63 -2.73
N GLY A 14 -6.20 1.30 -3.54
CA GLY A 14 -6.93 2.30 -4.31
C GLY A 14 -6.15 2.85 -5.48
N LEU A 15 -4.99 2.27 -5.79
CA LEU A 15 -4.15 2.76 -6.86
C LEU A 15 -4.52 2.09 -8.18
N ALA A 16 -4.30 2.81 -9.28
CA ALA A 16 -4.48 2.23 -10.58
C ALA A 16 -3.36 1.23 -10.87
N ARG A 17 -3.62 0.29 -11.76
CA ARG A 17 -2.65 -0.71 -12.15
C ARG A 17 -1.34 -0.06 -12.62
N SER A 18 -1.45 0.93 -13.48
CA SER A 18 -0.26 1.58 -14.03
C SER A 18 0.56 2.27 -12.94
N THR A 19 -0.11 2.82 -11.94
CA THR A 19 0.57 3.47 -10.83
C THR A 19 1.33 2.45 -9.99
N ILE A 20 0.72 1.30 -9.74
CA ILE A 20 1.38 0.24 -8.99
C ILE A 20 2.67 -0.19 -9.70
N TYR A 21 2.60 -0.43 -11.00
CA TYR A 21 3.79 -0.85 -11.74
C TYR A 21 4.83 0.25 -11.83
N LYS A 22 4.39 1.50 -11.89
CA LYS A 22 5.32 2.62 -11.86
C LYS A 22 6.11 2.62 -10.55
N TYR A 23 5.43 2.44 -9.43
CA TYR A 23 6.09 2.43 -8.13
C TYR A 23 7.00 1.23 -7.97
N ILE A 24 6.62 0.09 -8.53
CA ILE A 24 7.49 -1.07 -8.51
C ILE A 24 8.78 -0.76 -9.26
N GLY A 25 8.68 -0.12 -10.41
CA GLY A 25 9.84 0.27 -11.19
C GLY A 25 10.73 1.27 -10.47
N GLU A 26 10.13 2.10 -9.63
CA GLU A 26 10.88 3.10 -8.85
C GLU A 26 11.46 2.50 -7.57
N GLY A 27 11.08 1.29 -7.24
CA GLY A 27 11.54 0.67 -6.00
C GLY A 27 10.81 1.12 -4.77
N THR A 28 9.64 1.74 -4.94
CA THR A 28 8.89 2.28 -3.80
C THR A 28 7.65 1.45 -3.44
N PHE A 29 7.44 0.36 -4.12
CA PHE A 29 6.33 -0.54 -3.83
C PHE A 29 6.85 -1.98 -3.79
N PRO A 30 6.26 -2.87 -2.98
CA PRO A 30 6.72 -4.25 -2.91
C PRO A 30 6.70 -4.93 -4.27
N LYS A 31 7.74 -5.68 -4.56
CA LYS A 31 7.84 -6.38 -5.83
C LYS A 31 6.96 -7.62 -5.82
N PRO A 32 6.36 -7.96 -6.96
CA PRO A 32 5.56 -9.17 -7.02
C PRO A 32 6.43 -10.40 -6.97
N VAL A 33 5.85 -11.48 -6.49
CA VAL A 33 6.50 -12.78 -6.44
C VAL A 33 6.00 -13.59 -7.62
N SER A 34 6.91 -14.22 -8.35
CA SER A 34 6.50 -15.08 -9.45
C SER A 34 5.92 -16.37 -8.87
N LEU A 35 4.73 -16.72 -9.33
CA LEU A 35 4.05 -17.93 -8.87
C LEU A 35 4.04 -19.02 -9.94
N GLY A 36 4.72 -18.76 -11.06
CA GLY A 36 4.76 -19.70 -12.17
C GLY A 36 4.64 -18.94 -13.47
N ASP A 37 4.24 -19.63 -14.54
CA ASP A 37 4.13 -18.99 -15.83
C ASP A 37 3.12 -17.87 -15.78
N ARG A 38 3.56 -16.66 -16.01
CA ARG A 38 2.67 -15.49 -16.12
C ARG A 38 1.79 -15.24 -14.90
N CYS A 39 2.09 -15.90 -13.80
CA CYS A 39 1.34 -15.71 -12.57
C CYS A 39 2.21 -15.01 -11.57
N VAL A 40 1.74 -13.88 -11.07
CA VAL A 40 2.46 -13.16 -10.03
C VAL A 40 1.47 -12.82 -8.92
N GLY A 41 2.03 -12.61 -7.74
CA GLY A 41 1.24 -12.18 -6.60
C GLY A 41 2.10 -11.36 -5.68
N TRP A 42 1.49 -10.81 -4.66
CA TRP A 42 2.21 -10.00 -3.67
C TRP A 42 2.01 -10.63 -2.31
N VAL A 43 3.01 -10.49 -1.46
CA VAL A 43 2.87 -10.92 -0.07
C VAL A 43 1.95 -9.91 0.62
N ASP A 44 0.86 -10.41 1.16
CA ASP A 44 -0.16 -9.56 1.76
C ASP A 44 0.43 -8.65 2.84
N SER A 45 1.28 -9.21 3.72
CA SER A 45 1.86 -8.43 4.79
C SER A 45 2.75 -7.30 4.26
N GLU A 46 3.42 -7.51 3.15
CA GLU A 46 4.26 -6.46 2.57
C GLU A 46 3.41 -5.31 2.04
N VAL A 47 2.30 -5.62 1.40
CA VAL A 47 1.38 -4.58 0.91
C VAL A 47 0.78 -3.85 2.09
N HIS A 48 0.40 -4.58 3.12
CA HIS A 48 -0.16 -3.99 4.33
C HIS A 48 0.85 -3.04 4.99
N ASP A 49 2.11 -3.47 5.11
CA ASP A 49 3.15 -2.64 5.70
C ASP A 49 3.40 -1.39 4.87
N TRP A 50 3.33 -1.52 3.55
CA TRP A 50 3.50 -0.38 2.67
C TRP A 50 2.40 0.66 2.92
N ILE A 51 1.15 0.19 3.07
CA ILE A 51 0.03 1.08 3.35
C ILE A 51 0.22 1.77 4.70
N LEU A 52 0.65 1.01 5.71
CA LEU A 52 0.90 1.59 7.03
C LEU A 52 1.99 2.65 6.96
N ALA A 53 3.02 2.42 6.16
CA ALA A 53 4.08 3.41 5.99
C ALA A 53 3.55 4.69 5.36
N ARG A 54 2.63 4.58 4.41
CA ARG A 54 2.01 5.76 3.80
C ARG A 54 1.22 6.55 4.83
N ILE A 55 0.50 5.83 5.69
CA ILE A 55 -0.28 6.49 6.74
C ILE A 55 0.63 7.22 7.70
N GLU A 56 1.73 6.59 8.09
CA GLU A 56 2.69 7.23 8.99
C GLU A 56 3.31 8.46 8.36
N GLU A 57 3.62 8.40 7.08
CA GLU A 57 4.18 9.56 6.39
C GLU A 57 3.21 10.73 6.38
N ARG A 58 1.94 10.44 6.18
CA ARG A 58 0.93 11.50 6.22
C ARG A 58 0.88 12.13 7.60
N ASP A 59 0.88 11.31 8.62
CA ASP A 59 0.76 11.80 9.99
C ASP A 59 1.98 12.64 10.39
N LEU A 60 3.15 12.19 9.99
CA LEU A 60 4.38 12.92 10.27
C LEU A 60 4.44 14.23 9.49
N ALA A 61 3.99 14.20 8.23
CA ALA A 61 4.02 15.38 7.40
C ALA A 61 3.07 16.46 7.94
N GLU A 62 1.96 16.05 8.53
CA GLU A 62 1.03 17.00 9.11
C GLU A 62 1.48 17.47 10.48
N GLY A 63 2.48 16.86 10.98
CA GLY A 63 3.05 17.25 12.20
C GLY A 63 2.25 16.95 13.34
N THR A 64 1.36 16.20 13.30
CA THR A 64 0.66 16.16 14.31
C THR A 64 0.59 15.24 14.98
N ALA A 65 0.84 14.66 14.75
CA ALA A 65 0.97 13.79 15.55
C ALA A 65 -0.04 13.85 16.43
N THR A 66 -0.47 14.43 16.72
CA THR A 66 -1.25 14.45 17.70
C THR A 66 -2.50 14.46 17.40
N ARG A 67 -2.90 14.33 17.18
CA ARG A 67 -3.91 14.37 17.03
C ARG A 67 -4.75 13.98 17.45
N PRO A 68 -5.39 14.19 17.76
CA PRO A 68 -6.18 13.83 18.29
C PRO A 68 -7.21 13.37 17.88
N VAL A 69 -7.46 13.24 17.96
CA VAL A 69 -8.25 12.80 17.64
C VAL A 69 -9.24 12.89 17.07
N GLY A 70 -9.42 13.00 17.04
CA GLY A 70 -10.17 12.96 16.44
C GLY A 70 -10.91 13.34 15.82
N HIS A 71 -10.85 13.73 15.85
CA HIS A 71 -11.41 14.05 15.17
C HIS A 71 -11.68 13.95 14.22
N LEU A 72 -11.54 13.92 14.28
CA LEU A 72 -11.68 13.79 13.48
C LEU A 72 -12.02 13.52 12.63
N SER A 73 -12.04 13.45 12.61
CA SER A 73 -12.19 13.18 11.86
C SER A 73 -12.64 13.03 11.05
N VAL A 74 -12.71 13.21 10.88
CA VAL A 74 -13.04 13.10 10.10
C VAL A 74 -13.27 13.04 9.21
N VAL A 75 -13.10 13.08 8.90
CA VAL A 75 -13.13 12.98 8.00
C VAL A 75 -13.29 12.75 7.27
N SER A 76 -13.17 12.60 7.01
CA SER A 76 -13.17 12.34 6.21
C SER A 76 -13.13 12.15 5.62
#